data_31f6d9c5eea4c8f797c383fec0d34829
#
_entry.id   31f6d9c5eea4c8f797c383fec0d34829
#
_cell.length_a   1.000
_cell.length_b   1.000
_cell.length_c   1.000
_cell.angle_alpha   90.00
_cell.angle_beta   90.00
_cell.angle_gamma   90.00
#
_symmetry.space_group_name_H-M   'P 1'
#
loop_
_entity.id
_entity.type
_entity.pdbx_description
1 polymer ?
#
loop_
_entity_poly.entity_id
_entity_poly.type
_entity_poly.pdbx_seq_one_letter_code
_entity_poly.pdbx_strand_id
1 'polypeptide(L)'
;LTNMTILTEEVGELARVMSRIYGEQSFKENEKSNIGEELADILFVVLCIANQTNTDLNLEFQKKMKLKSIRDKKRHKNNPKIN
;
A
#
# COMPACT_ATOMS: atom_id res chain seq x y z
N LEU A 1 11.76 -9.07 13.40
CA LEU A 1 10.47 -9.54 13.92
C LEU A 1 9.66 -8.41 14.55
N THR A 2 10.33 -7.53 15.29
CA THR A 2 9.66 -6.37 15.89
C THR A 2 9.01 -5.49 14.84
N ASN A 3 9.70 -5.22 13.74
CA ASN A 3 9.15 -4.39 12.66
C ASN A 3 7.94 -5.06 11.99
N MET A 4 7.90 -6.38 11.90
CA MET A 4 6.73 -7.07 11.38
C MET A 4 5.52 -6.88 12.29
N THR A 5 5.73 -6.91 13.60
CA THR A 5 4.66 -6.66 14.57
C THR A 5 4.14 -5.23 14.42
N ILE A 6 5.05 -4.26 14.31
CA ILE A 6 4.69 -2.85 14.12
C ILE A 6 3.93 -2.67 12.81
N LEU A 7 4.40 -3.31 11.73
CA LEU A 7 3.71 -3.22 10.44
C LEU A 7 2.28 -3.73 10.53
N THR A 8 2.07 -4.84 11.22
CA THR A 8 0.74 -5.41 11.42
C THR A 8 -0.16 -4.43 12.19
N GLU A 9 0.37 -3.79 13.22
CA GLU A 9 -0.37 -2.78 13.98
C GLU A 9 -0.73 -1.58 13.12
N GLU A 10 0.20 -1.08 12.32
CA GLU A 10 -0.04 0.08 11.46
C GLU A 10 -1.08 -0.22 10.38
N VAL A 11 -1.04 -1.42 9.80
CA VAL A 11 -2.06 -1.84 8.83
C VAL A 11 -3.43 -1.92 9.50
N GLY A 12 -3.48 -2.42 10.74
CA GLY A 12 -4.73 -2.44 11.53
C GLY A 12 -5.26 -1.03 11.79
N GLU A 13 -4.39 -0.09 12.13
CA GLU A 13 -4.79 1.30 12.32
C GLU A 13 -5.33 1.92 11.03
N LEU A 14 -4.68 1.66 9.90
CA LEU A 14 -5.17 2.12 8.61
C LEU A 14 -6.55 1.53 8.31
N ALA A 15 -6.73 0.24 8.56
CA ALA A 15 -8.02 -0.42 8.34
C ALA A 15 -9.12 0.22 9.18
N ARG A 16 -8.81 0.56 10.43
CA ARG A 16 -9.77 1.21 11.32
C ARG A 16 -10.13 2.61 10.81
N VAL A 17 -9.16 3.40 10.40
CA VAL A 17 -9.40 4.74 9.86
C VAL A 17 -10.23 4.67 8.59
N MET A 18 -9.90 3.74 7.68
CA MET A 18 -10.63 3.55 6.44
C MET A 18 -12.09 3.16 6.71
N SER A 19 -12.31 2.27 7.68
CA SER A 19 -13.66 1.85 8.06
C SER A 19 -14.49 3.01 8.60
N ARG A 20 -13.88 3.92 9.33
CA ARG A 20 -14.57 5.11 9.85
C ARG A 20 -14.95 6.08 8.74
N ILE A 21 -14.04 6.28 7.79
CA ILE A 21 -14.24 7.27 6.73
C ILE A 21 -15.26 6.78 5.70
N TYR A 22 -15.17 5.51 5.33
CA TYR A 22 -15.99 4.94 4.24
C TYR A 22 -17.09 4.01 4.73
N GLY A 23 -17.22 3.83 6.05
CA GLY A 23 -18.27 3.02 6.65
C GLY A 23 -19.50 3.83 7.01
N GLU A 24 -20.36 3.26 7.88
CA GLU A 24 -21.59 3.88 8.31
C GLU A 24 -21.41 4.98 9.36
N GLN A 25 -20.21 5.08 9.93
CA GLN A 25 -19.94 6.09 10.96
C GLN A 25 -19.73 7.47 10.34
N SER A 26 -20.16 8.48 11.08
CA SER A 26 -20.07 9.85 10.60
C SER A 26 -18.61 10.26 10.39
N PHE A 27 -18.39 10.89 9.27
CA PHE A 27 -17.09 11.34 8.81
C PHE A 27 -16.73 12.68 9.49
N LYS A 28 -15.53 12.74 10.04
CA LYS A 28 -14.96 13.99 10.54
C LYS A 28 -13.81 14.40 9.62
N GLU A 29 -13.77 15.69 9.29
CA GLU A 29 -12.83 16.20 8.30
C GLU A 29 -11.35 15.97 8.69
N ASN A 30 -11.03 16.07 9.98
CA ASN A 30 -9.66 15.83 10.46
C ASN A 30 -9.26 14.35 10.44
N GLU A 31 -10.18 13.43 10.20
CA GLU A 31 -9.85 12.02 10.05
C GLU A 31 -9.25 11.68 8.68
N LYS A 32 -9.46 12.54 7.67
CA LYS A 32 -8.83 12.36 6.36
C LYS A 32 -7.31 12.45 6.42
N SER A 33 -6.78 13.34 7.25
CA SER A 33 -5.34 13.51 7.39
C SER A 33 -4.69 12.26 7.99
N ASN A 34 -5.44 11.46 8.75
CA ASN A 34 -4.93 10.26 9.38
C ASN A 34 -4.60 9.16 8.36
N ILE A 35 -5.27 9.12 7.21
CA ILE A 35 -4.94 8.16 6.15
C ILE A 35 -3.52 8.41 5.67
N GLY A 36 -3.17 9.65 5.40
CA GLY A 36 -1.82 9.99 4.95
C GLY A 36 -0.77 9.63 5.97
N GLU A 37 -1.03 9.93 7.23
CA GLU A 37 -0.11 9.58 8.32
C GLU A 37 0.06 8.07 8.44
N GLU A 38 -1.03 7.31 8.41
CA GLU A 38 -0.96 5.85 8.50
C GLU A 38 -0.24 5.24 7.31
N LEU A 39 -0.48 5.74 6.11
CA LEU A 39 0.23 5.27 4.92
C LEU A 39 1.72 5.56 5.00
N ALA A 40 2.09 6.75 5.51
CA ALA A 40 3.49 7.10 5.69
C ALA A 40 4.16 6.21 6.73
N ASP A 41 3.46 5.91 7.83
CA ASP A 41 3.98 5.03 8.88
C ASP A 41 4.20 3.62 8.34
N ILE A 42 3.26 3.10 7.55
CA ILE A 42 3.39 1.78 6.92
C ILE A 42 4.61 1.76 5.98
N LEU A 43 4.72 2.78 5.14
CA LEU A 43 5.85 2.88 4.22
C LEU A 43 7.18 2.93 4.97
N PHE A 44 7.24 3.70 6.05
CA PHE A 44 8.44 3.79 6.88
C PHE A 44 8.86 2.43 7.41
N VAL A 45 7.92 1.67 7.95
CA VAL A 45 8.22 0.34 8.49
C VAL A 45 8.66 -0.62 7.38
N VAL A 46 8.03 -0.56 6.22
CA VAL A 46 8.44 -1.37 5.06
C VAL A 46 9.87 -1.06 4.67
N LEU A 47 10.25 0.23 4.64
CA LEU A 47 11.63 0.62 4.34
C LEU A 47 12.62 0.12 5.41
N CYS A 48 12.21 0.12 6.67
CA CYS A 48 13.04 -0.44 7.74
C CYS A 48 13.28 -1.94 7.56
N ILE A 49 12.24 -2.68 7.20
CA ILE A 49 12.34 -4.12 6.94
C ILE A 49 13.26 -4.37 5.73
N ALA A 50 13.10 -3.60 4.67
CA ALA A 50 13.97 -3.71 3.48
C ALA A 50 15.43 -3.48 3.86
N ASN A 51 15.69 -2.47 4.67
CA ASN A 51 17.05 -2.16 5.12
C ASN A 51 17.63 -3.29 5.98
N GLN A 52 16.84 -3.82 6.90
CA GLN A 52 17.28 -4.90 7.79
C GLN A 52 17.52 -6.22 7.06
N THR A 53 16.85 -6.45 5.95
CA THR A 53 16.99 -7.68 5.17
C THR A 53 17.92 -7.53 3.96
N ASN A 54 18.59 -6.39 3.85
CA ASN A 54 19.46 -6.07 2.71
C ASN A 54 18.71 -6.20 1.38
N THR A 55 17.45 -5.80 1.36
CA THR A 55 16.63 -5.83 0.16
C THR A 55 16.70 -4.49 -0.57
N ASP A 56 17.04 -4.50 -1.86
CA ASP A 56 16.94 -3.33 -2.71
C ASP A 56 15.49 -3.17 -3.16
N LEU A 57 14.72 -2.46 -2.34
CA LEU A 57 13.28 -2.33 -2.56
C LEU A 57 12.97 -1.56 -3.84
N ASN A 58 13.79 -0.57 -4.18
CA ASN A 58 13.59 0.19 -5.42
C ASN A 58 13.70 -0.74 -6.64
N LEU A 59 14.72 -1.58 -6.67
CA LEU A 59 14.90 -2.53 -7.76
C LEU A 59 13.75 -3.52 -7.83
N GLU A 60 13.35 -4.07 -6.69
CA GLU A 60 12.23 -5.03 -6.64
C GLU A 60 10.92 -4.37 -7.07
N PHE A 61 10.69 -3.14 -6.65
CA PHE A 61 9.50 -2.40 -7.03
C PHE A 61 9.46 -2.15 -8.54
N GLN A 62 10.59 -1.77 -9.13
CA GLN A 62 10.68 -1.55 -10.57
C GLN A 62 10.41 -2.83 -11.37
N LYS A 63 10.93 -3.97 -10.89
CA LYS A 63 10.67 -5.26 -11.51
C LYS A 63 9.17 -5.59 -11.49
N LYS A 64 8.51 -5.34 -10.36
CA LYS A 64 7.08 -5.60 -10.24
C LYS A 64 6.25 -4.70 -11.15
N MET A 65 6.62 -3.43 -11.25
CA MET A 65 5.92 -2.49 -12.13
C MET A 65 6.07 -2.90 -13.60
N LYS A 66 7.25 -3.35 -13.99
CA LYS A 66 7.49 -3.84 -15.36
C LYS A 66 6.63 -5.05 -15.68
N LEU A 67 6.56 -6.02 -14.76
CA LEU A 67 5.73 -7.21 -14.93
C LEU A 67 4.25 -6.86 -15.02
N LYS A 68 3.77 -5.97 -14.19
CA LYS A 68 2.38 -5.52 -14.23
C LYS A 68 2.08 -4.81 -15.55
N SER A 69 2.99 -3.99 -16.04
CA SER A 69 2.83 -3.30 -17.32
C SER A 69 2.69 -4.29 -18.48
N ILE A 70 3.53 -5.31 -18.52
CA ILE A 70 3.46 -6.35 -19.55
C ILE A 70 2.14 -7.10 -19.48
N ARG A 71 1.70 -7.45 -18.27
CA ARG A 71 0.44 -8.16 -18.07
C ARG A 71 -0.76 -7.32 -18.52
N ASP A 72 -0.76 -6.04 -18.19
CA ASP A 72 -1.84 -5.14 -18.57
C ASP A 72 -1.89 -4.93 -20.09
N LYS A 73 -0.74 -4.84 -20.76
CA LYS A 73 -0.69 -4.80 -22.22
C LYS A 73 -1.31 -6.04 -22.85
N LYS A 74 -1.03 -7.21 -22.30
CA LYS A 74 -1.64 -8.46 -22.78
C LYS A 74 -3.16 -8.46 -22.58
N ARG A 75 -3.65 -7.94 -21.46
CA ARG A 75 -5.09 -7.82 -21.21
C ARG A 75 -5.75 -6.94 -22.25
N HIS A 76 -5.18 -5.77 -22.51
CA HIS A 76 -5.72 -4.85 -23.51
C HIS A 76 -5.71 -5.47 -24.91
N LYS A 77 -4.64 -6.16 -25.25
CA LYS A 77 -4.51 -6.82 -26.54
C LYS A 77 -5.56 -7.92 -26.74
N ASN A 78 -5.90 -8.63 -25.66
CA ASN A 78 -6.83 -9.76 -25.69
C ASN A 78 -8.28 -9.38 -25.45
N ASN A 79 -8.57 -8.10 -25.18
CA ASN A 79 -9.92 -7.63 -24.88
C ASN A 79 -10.28 -6.43 -25.76
N PRO A 80 -10.81 -6.68 -26.97
CA PRO A 80 -11.12 -5.59 -27.91
C PRO A 80 -12.17 -4.61 -27.42
N LYS A 81 -12.93 -4.94 -26.38
CA LYS A 81 -13.94 -4.03 -25.84
C LYS A 81 -13.36 -2.86 -25.06
N ILE A 82 -12.08 -2.90 -24.74
CA ILE A 82 -11.42 -1.85 -23.96
C ILE A 82 -10.75 -0.81 -24.86
N ASN A 83 -10.59 -1.10 -26.11
CA ASN A 83 -9.98 -0.19 -27.08
C ASN A 83 -10.89 0.99 -27.41
#